data_cc871f9e684d056aef99eebf658ba2e0
#
_entry.id   cc871f9e684d056aef99eebf658ba2e0
#
_cell.length_a   1.000
_cell.length_b   1.000
_cell.length_c   1.000
_cell.angle_alpha   90.00
_cell.angle_beta   90.00
_cell.angle_gamma   90.00
#
_symmetry.space_group_name_H-M   'P 1'
#
loop_
_entity.id
_entity.type
_entity.pdbx_description
1 polymer ?
#
loop_
_entity_poly.entity_id
_entity_poly.type
_entity_poly.pdbx_seq_one_letter_code
_entity_poly.pdbx_strand_id
1 'polypeptide(L)'
;DMSQMFYKDRILSSINKDKIDAFNQPLNNWNTSKVTNMGSMFSGTYSFNENISSWDVSNVTNMAGMFNRATAFNQDISGWNVSSVTSMRMMFSEASVFNQDIGKWDVSNVTNMYWMFIRALVFNQDIAKWDVSNVTNMNNMFAYASAFNQDIGDWNVAKVGPVNSSGFGGMGGMFYAATLFNQDLTKWCVSNQTEEPNNFNKSSALTDENKPVWGTCPSD
;
A
#
# COMPACT_ATOMS: atom_id res chain seq x y z
N ASP A 1 -1.57 19.96 -9.03
CA ASP A 1 -1.71 18.57 -9.46
C ASP A 1 -0.42 18.13 -10.12
N MET A 2 0.27 17.16 -9.51
CA MET A 2 1.49 16.54 -10.06
C MET A 2 1.25 15.07 -10.45
N SER A 3 -0.02 14.67 -10.51
CA SER A 3 -0.34 13.30 -10.89
C SER A 3 0.22 12.95 -12.26
N GLN A 4 0.74 11.72 -12.37
CA GLN A 4 1.27 11.17 -13.61
C GLN A 4 2.42 11.97 -14.28
N MET A 5 3.12 12.86 -13.54
CA MET A 5 4.15 13.73 -14.14
C MET A 5 5.26 12.92 -14.82
N PHE A 6 5.68 11.81 -14.23
CA PHE A 6 6.69 10.89 -14.78
C PHE A 6 6.10 9.51 -15.13
N TYR A 7 4.77 9.43 -15.34
CA TYR A 7 4.10 8.16 -15.58
C TYR A 7 4.38 7.61 -16.99
N LYS A 8 4.90 6.41 -17.04
CA LYS A 8 5.40 5.74 -18.25
C LYS A 8 4.35 5.57 -19.36
N ASP A 9 3.12 5.19 -19.02
CA ASP A 9 2.10 4.86 -20.04
C ASP A 9 1.53 6.09 -20.75
N ARG A 10 1.82 7.30 -20.25
CA ARG A 10 1.38 8.54 -20.88
C ARG A 10 2.22 8.95 -22.07
N ILE A 11 3.40 8.32 -22.25
CA ILE A 11 4.36 8.66 -23.28
C ILE A 11 4.33 7.59 -24.37
N LEU A 12 3.54 7.84 -25.40
CA LEU A 12 3.26 6.92 -26.51
C LEU A 12 4.43 6.65 -27.47
N SER A 13 5.62 7.21 -27.25
CA SER A 13 6.79 6.96 -28.10
C SER A 13 7.85 6.14 -27.39
N SER A 14 8.41 5.13 -28.08
CA SER A 14 9.49 4.28 -27.56
C SER A 14 10.72 5.07 -27.08
N ILE A 15 11.00 6.21 -27.67
CA ILE A 15 12.17 7.07 -27.36
C ILE A 15 12.07 7.70 -25.96
N ASN A 16 10.86 7.95 -25.47
CA ASN A 16 10.67 8.58 -24.16
C ASN A 16 10.52 7.55 -23.02
N LYS A 17 10.20 6.30 -23.33
CA LYS A 17 10.06 5.21 -22.36
C LYS A 17 11.37 4.95 -21.63
N ASP A 18 12.46 4.79 -22.35
CA ASP A 18 13.78 4.50 -21.78
C ASP A 18 14.28 5.66 -20.89
N LYS A 19 13.91 6.91 -21.23
CA LYS A 19 14.26 8.08 -20.41
C LYS A 19 13.50 8.12 -19.08
N ILE A 20 12.25 7.66 -19.06
CA ILE A 20 11.46 7.59 -17.82
C ILE A 20 11.92 6.42 -16.97
N ASP A 21 12.20 5.27 -17.58
CA ASP A 21 12.75 4.10 -16.90
C ASP A 21 14.08 4.43 -16.19
N ALA A 22 14.91 5.29 -16.80
CA ALA A 22 16.20 5.75 -16.28
C ALA A 22 16.12 7.06 -15.48
N PHE A 23 14.91 7.62 -15.27
CA PHE A 23 14.78 8.88 -14.56
C PHE A 23 15.25 8.76 -13.10
N ASN A 24 16.28 9.52 -12.75
CA ASN A 24 16.82 9.64 -11.40
C ASN A 24 17.49 11.02 -11.25
N GLN A 25 16.70 12.10 -11.24
CA GLN A 25 17.20 13.46 -11.09
C GLN A 25 16.77 14.04 -9.76
N PRO A 26 17.63 14.85 -9.10
CA PRO A 26 17.30 15.51 -7.85
C PRO A 26 16.04 16.37 -7.93
N LEU A 27 15.12 16.17 -7.02
CA LEU A 27 13.84 16.90 -6.93
C LEU A 27 13.67 17.57 -5.55
N ASN A 28 14.68 17.52 -4.71
CA ASN A 28 14.63 18.01 -3.32
C ASN A 28 14.33 19.51 -3.18
N ASN A 29 14.58 20.29 -4.25
CA ASN A 29 14.30 21.75 -4.28
C ASN A 29 12.87 22.10 -4.72
N TRP A 30 12.04 21.12 -5.00
CA TRP A 30 10.67 21.38 -5.43
C TRP A 30 9.81 21.83 -4.26
N ASN A 31 9.05 22.92 -4.46
CA ASN A 31 8.04 23.34 -3.50
C ASN A 31 6.74 22.57 -3.78
N THR A 32 6.44 21.61 -2.92
CA THR A 32 5.27 20.74 -3.04
C THR A 32 4.11 21.14 -2.13
N SER A 33 4.27 22.20 -1.32
CA SER A 33 3.31 22.61 -0.28
C SER A 33 1.88 22.89 -0.76
N LYS A 34 1.68 23.12 -2.06
CA LYS A 34 0.34 23.34 -2.64
C LYS A 34 -0.17 22.15 -3.45
N VAL A 35 0.57 21.04 -3.45
CA VAL A 35 0.18 19.86 -4.22
C VAL A 35 -0.87 19.07 -3.47
N THR A 36 -1.97 18.75 -4.13
CA THR A 36 -3.09 17.98 -3.57
C THR A 36 -3.19 16.56 -4.16
N ASN A 37 -2.53 16.31 -5.29
CA ASN A 37 -2.58 15.03 -5.98
C ASN A 37 -1.20 14.65 -6.53
N MET A 38 -0.66 13.52 -6.05
CA MET A 38 0.59 12.92 -6.48
C MET A 38 0.38 11.51 -7.08
N GLY A 39 -0.86 11.20 -7.47
CA GLY A 39 -1.19 9.87 -8.00
C GLY A 39 -0.34 9.50 -9.20
N SER A 40 0.27 8.32 -9.17
CA SER A 40 1.14 7.75 -10.22
C SER A 40 2.33 8.64 -10.62
N MET A 41 2.76 9.59 -9.77
CA MET A 41 3.81 10.56 -10.13
C MET A 41 5.10 9.88 -10.60
N PHE A 42 5.54 8.83 -9.90
CA PHE A 42 6.75 8.06 -10.21
C PHE A 42 6.43 6.62 -10.67
N SER A 43 5.21 6.39 -11.16
CA SER A 43 4.83 5.04 -11.60
C SER A 43 5.66 4.61 -12.82
N GLY A 44 6.35 3.47 -12.69
CA GLY A 44 7.20 2.91 -13.73
C GLY A 44 8.57 3.59 -13.87
N THR A 45 8.97 4.45 -12.94
CA THR A 45 10.33 5.01 -12.90
C THR A 45 11.28 4.02 -12.22
N TYR A 46 11.74 3.01 -12.93
CA TYR A 46 12.47 1.88 -12.36
C TYR A 46 13.78 2.27 -11.65
N SER A 47 14.42 3.36 -12.05
CA SER A 47 15.70 3.82 -11.50
C SER A 47 15.55 4.92 -10.45
N PHE A 48 14.34 5.45 -10.22
CA PHE A 48 14.15 6.59 -9.32
C PHE A 48 14.43 6.22 -7.87
N ASN A 49 15.41 6.88 -7.27
CA ASN A 49 15.78 6.73 -5.86
C ASN A 49 16.41 8.02 -5.28
N GLU A 50 15.93 9.20 -5.72
CA GLU A 50 16.43 10.48 -5.19
C GLU A 50 15.72 10.87 -3.90
N ASN A 51 16.45 11.65 -3.08
CA ASN A 51 15.94 12.13 -1.80
C ASN A 51 14.80 13.14 -2.01
N ILE A 52 13.63 12.82 -1.47
CA ILE A 52 12.42 13.63 -1.46
C ILE A 52 11.86 13.82 -0.03
N SER A 53 12.68 13.55 0.99
CA SER A 53 12.26 13.64 2.40
C SER A 53 11.80 15.04 2.82
N SER A 54 12.32 16.09 2.14
CA SER A 54 11.97 17.49 2.39
C SER A 54 10.63 17.93 1.81
N TRP A 55 9.97 17.08 1.04
CA TRP A 55 8.69 17.46 0.43
C TRP A 55 7.59 17.64 1.48
N ASP A 56 6.90 18.76 1.39
CA ASP A 56 5.65 18.97 2.14
C ASP A 56 4.51 18.30 1.38
N VAL A 57 4.00 17.22 1.95
CA VAL A 57 2.87 16.44 1.39
C VAL A 57 1.58 16.61 2.20
N SER A 58 1.55 17.54 3.16
CA SER A 58 0.46 17.71 4.12
C SER A 58 -0.90 18.04 3.48
N ASN A 59 -0.89 18.61 2.28
CA ASN A 59 -2.10 18.91 1.51
C ASN A 59 -2.47 17.82 0.49
N VAL A 60 -1.67 16.74 0.37
CA VAL A 60 -1.93 15.68 -0.60
C VAL A 60 -3.05 14.78 -0.12
N THR A 61 -4.08 14.64 -0.95
CA THR A 61 -5.24 13.77 -0.68
C THR A 61 -5.20 12.45 -1.44
N ASN A 62 -4.41 12.38 -2.53
CA ASN A 62 -4.29 11.20 -3.38
C ASN A 62 -2.83 10.86 -3.67
N MET A 63 -2.40 9.67 -3.21
CA MET A 63 -1.09 9.08 -3.49
C MET A 63 -1.20 7.74 -4.23
N ALA A 64 -2.36 7.47 -4.88
CA ALA A 64 -2.57 6.20 -5.57
C ALA A 64 -1.51 5.94 -6.62
N GLY A 65 -0.82 4.80 -6.53
CA GLY A 65 0.22 4.38 -7.46
C GLY A 65 1.47 5.26 -7.52
N MET A 66 1.71 6.14 -6.53
CA MET A 66 2.81 7.11 -6.60
C MET A 66 4.15 6.48 -6.93
N PHE A 67 4.49 5.35 -6.32
CA PHE A 67 5.73 4.60 -6.53
C PHE A 67 5.48 3.21 -7.14
N ASN A 68 4.34 3.03 -7.82
CA ASN A 68 4.05 1.75 -8.48
C ASN A 68 5.15 1.41 -9.49
N ARG A 69 5.79 0.23 -9.33
CA ARG A 69 6.92 -0.21 -10.14
C ARG A 69 8.17 0.67 -10.07
N ALA A 70 8.32 1.51 -9.05
CA ALA A 70 9.56 2.21 -8.76
C ALA A 70 10.52 1.25 -8.06
N THR A 71 11.11 0.31 -8.81
CA THR A 71 11.82 -0.86 -8.27
C THR A 71 13.11 -0.53 -7.53
N ALA A 72 13.70 0.66 -7.75
CA ALA A 72 14.89 1.15 -7.04
C ALA A 72 14.55 2.06 -5.84
N PHE A 73 13.28 2.48 -5.69
CA PHE A 73 12.93 3.48 -4.68
C PHE A 73 12.99 2.91 -3.27
N ASN A 74 13.86 3.50 -2.43
CA ASN A 74 14.00 3.16 -1.01
C ASN A 74 14.49 4.37 -0.19
N GLN A 75 14.02 5.59 -0.49
CA GLN A 75 14.39 6.78 0.26
C GLN A 75 13.53 6.96 1.50
N ASP A 76 14.12 7.58 2.54
CA ASP A 76 13.42 7.90 3.78
C ASP A 76 12.30 8.92 3.54
N ILE A 77 11.08 8.49 3.79
CA ILE A 77 9.85 9.28 3.72
C ILE A 77 9.08 9.20 5.05
N SER A 78 9.74 8.75 6.12
CA SER A 78 9.14 8.59 7.45
C SER A 78 8.59 9.90 8.03
N GLY A 79 9.20 11.03 7.65
CA GLY A 79 8.78 12.37 8.09
C GLY A 79 7.58 12.96 7.33
N TRP A 80 7.04 12.28 6.35
CA TRP A 80 5.90 12.82 5.59
C TRP A 80 4.63 12.88 6.43
N ASN A 81 3.95 14.03 6.42
CA ASN A 81 2.60 14.16 6.98
C ASN A 81 1.56 13.71 5.95
N VAL A 82 1.09 12.47 6.08
CA VAL A 82 0.10 11.88 5.17
C VAL A 82 -1.34 11.92 5.69
N SER A 83 -1.60 12.67 6.76
CA SER A 83 -2.90 12.70 7.44
C SER A 83 -4.07 13.16 6.57
N SER A 84 -3.81 13.87 5.47
CA SER A 84 -4.86 14.28 4.50
C SER A 84 -5.15 13.23 3.43
N VAL A 85 -4.35 12.15 3.35
CA VAL A 85 -4.45 11.16 2.27
C VAL A 85 -5.66 10.25 2.44
N THR A 86 -6.47 10.14 1.40
CA THR A 86 -7.65 9.25 1.39
C THR A 86 -7.46 7.99 0.55
N SER A 87 -6.49 7.99 -0.37
CA SER A 87 -6.18 6.83 -1.22
C SER A 87 -4.68 6.57 -1.33
N MET A 88 -4.29 5.37 -0.90
CA MET A 88 -2.93 4.81 -1.07
C MET A 88 -2.95 3.56 -1.98
N ARG A 89 -4.01 3.43 -2.80
CA ARG A 89 -4.12 2.31 -3.75
C ARG A 89 -2.84 2.17 -4.57
N MET A 90 -2.24 0.97 -4.59
CA MET A 90 -1.04 0.64 -5.39
C MET A 90 0.20 1.51 -5.08
N MET A 91 0.25 2.23 -3.94
CA MET A 91 1.31 3.24 -3.71
C MET A 91 2.72 2.65 -3.85
N PHE A 92 2.97 1.47 -3.30
CA PHE A 92 4.25 0.75 -3.37
C PHE A 92 4.14 -0.59 -4.11
N SER A 93 3.14 -0.73 -4.98
CA SER A 93 2.97 -1.92 -5.80
C SER A 93 4.22 -2.18 -6.64
N GLU A 94 4.79 -3.38 -6.55
CA GLU A 94 6.03 -3.78 -7.24
C GLU A 94 7.27 -2.89 -6.92
N ALA A 95 7.25 -2.08 -5.85
CA ALA A 95 8.42 -1.38 -5.31
C ALA A 95 9.28 -2.39 -4.53
N SER A 96 10.02 -3.21 -5.26
CA SER A 96 10.60 -4.47 -4.76
C SER A 96 11.68 -4.32 -3.70
N VAL A 97 12.32 -3.13 -3.58
CA VAL A 97 13.36 -2.85 -2.58
C VAL A 97 12.90 -1.88 -1.48
N PHE A 98 11.65 -1.38 -1.56
CA PHE A 98 11.14 -0.43 -0.57
C PHE A 98 10.98 -1.10 0.79
N ASN A 99 11.66 -0.56 1.81
CA ASN A 99 11.59 -1.04 3.20
C ASN A 99 11.89 0.09 4.21
N GLN A 100 11.35 1.31 3.99
CA GLN A 100 11.54 2.42 4.94
C GLN A 100 10.47 2.42 6.02
N ASP A 101 10.85 2.91 7.22
CA ASP A 101 9.95 3.03 8.36
C ASP A 101 8.84 4.06 8.08
N ILE A 102 7.64 3.56 7.91
CA ILE A 102 6.42 4.34 7.71
C ILE A 102 5.40 4.09 8.84
N GLY A 103 5.83 3.45 9.92
CA GLY A 103 4.95 3.07 11.04
C GLY A 103 4.35 4.26 11.78
N LYS A 104 4.93 5.46 11.64
CA LYS A 104 4.42 6.71 12.26
C LYS A 104 3.42 7.47 11.39
N TRP A 105 3.15 7.00 10.18
CA TRP A 105 2.18 7.68 9.31
C TRP A 105 0.77 7.64 9.91
N ASP A 106 0.12 8.79 9.92
CA ASP A 106 -1.32 8.86 10.23
C ASP A 106 -2.12 8.48 8.98
N VAL A 107 -2.60 7.26 8.94
CA VAL A 107 -3.40 6.72 7.83
C VAL A 107 -4.90 6.69 8.13
N SER A 108 -5.33 7.35 9.23
CA SER A 108 -6.70 7.29 9.72
C SER A 108 -7.77 7.78 8.73
N ASN A 109 -7.38 8.63 7.75
CA ASN A 109 -8.27 9.09 6.68
C ASN A 109 -8.24 8.21 5.42
N VAL A 110 -7.37 7.19 5.36
CA VAL A 110 -7.27 6.32 4.19
C VAL A 110 -8.45 5.37 4.11
N THR A 111 -9.10 5.32 2.96
CA THR A 111 -10.23 4.42 2.70
C THR A 111 -9.89 3.29 1.74
N ASN A 112 -8.79 3.40 0.98
CA ASN A 112 -8.42 2.45 -0.04
C ASN A 112 -6.93 2.13 -0.02
N MET A 113 -6.60 0.86 0.31
CA MET A 113 -5.24 0.29 0.32
C MET A 113 -5.09 -0.89 -0.67
N TYR A 114 -5.98 -0.96 -1.68
CA TYR A 114 -5.93 -1.98 -2.74
C TYR A 114 -4.54 -2.08 -3.36
N TRP A 115 -3.91 -3.28 -3.32
CA TRP A 115 -2.59 -3.55 -3.91
C TRP A 115 -1.44 -2.68 -3.37
N MET A 116 -1.57 -2.08 -2.18
CA MET A 116 -0.59 -1.10 -1.71
C MET A 116 0.84 -1.63 -1.67
N PHE A 117 1.03 -2.86 -1.23
CA PHE A 117 2.35 -3.53 -1.11
C PHE A 117 2.43 -4.82 -1.93
N ILE A 118 1.57 -4.98 -2.95
CA ILE A 118 1.67 -6.19 -3.80
C ILE A 118 3.08 -6.26 -4.41
N ARG A 119 3.76 -7.41 -4.27
CA ARG A 119 5.14 -7.62 -4.74
C ARG A 119 6.18 -6.63 -4.17
N ALA A 120 5.93 -5.99 -3.04
CA ALA A 120 6.95 -5.29 -2.25
C ALA A 120 7.78 -6.35 -1.49
N LEU A 121 8.75 -6.93 -2.18
CA LEU A 121 9.37 -8.23 -1.80
C LEU A 121 10.10 -8.20 -0.47
N VAL A 122 10.66 -7.03 -0.09
CA VAL A 122 11.47 -6.88 1.14
C VAL A 122 10.77 -6.05 2.21
N PHE A 123 9.57 -5.52 1.93
CA PHE A 123 8.85 -4.70 2.90
C PHE A 123 8.47 -5.51 4.13
N ASN A 124 8.97 -5.09 5.30
CA ASN A 124 8.69 -5.71 6.59
C ASN A 124 8.81 -4.71 7.75
N GLN A 125 8.31 -3.48 7.58
CA GLN A 125 8.33 -2.47 8.64
C GLN A 125 7.11 -2.58 9.55
N ASP A 126 7.31 -2.21 10.82
CA ASP A 126 6.25 -2.21 11.83
C ASP A 126 5.17 -1.16 11.50
N ILE A 127 4.00 -1.64 11.15
CA ILE A 127 2.80 -0.87 10.86
C ILE A 127 1.64 -1.22 11.79
N ALA A 128 1.92 -1.89 12.91
CA ALA A 128 0.90 -2.32 13.88
C ALA A 128 0.04 -1.16 14.40
N LYS A 129 0.61 0.05 14.48
CA LYS A 129 -0.07 1.24 15.03
C LYS A 129 -0.92 2.00 14.01
N TRP A 130 -0.97 1.57 12.77
CA TRP A 130 -1.82 2.22 11.77
C TRP A 130 -3.31 2.11 12.15
N ASP A 131 -3.99 3.23 12.21
CA ASP A 131 -5.46 3.24 12.31
C ASP A 131 -6.06 2.99 10.91
N VAL A 132 -6.44 1.75 10.67
CA VAL A 132 -7.05 1.30 9.41
C VAL A 132 -8.59 1.24 9.49
N SER A 133 -9.19 1.78 10.55
CA SER A 133 -10.62 1.67 10.83
C SER A 133 -11.53 2.30 9.77
N ASN A 134 -10.99 3.15 8.89
CA ASN A 134 -11.72 3.74 7.78
C ASN A 134 -11.48 3.02 6.43
N VAL A 135 -10.59 2.02 6.40
CA VAL A 135 -10.29 1.31 5.15
C VAL A 135 -11.43 0.37 4.77
N THR A 136 -11.85 0.44 3.52
CA THR A 136 -12.92 -0.41 2.96
C THR A 136 -12.41 -1.40 1.92
N ASN A 137 -11.18 -1.23 1.45
CA ASN A 137 -10.58 -2.09 0.42
C ASN A 137 -9.11 -2.39 0.72
N MET A 138 -8.82 -3.65 1.02
CA MET A 138 -7.49 -4.21 1.26
C MET A 138 -7.17 -5.38 0.31
N ASN A 139 -7.91 -5.52 -0.82
CA ASN A 139 -7.66 -6.62 -1.76
C ASN A 139 -6.20 -6.66 -2.19
N ASN A 140 -5.58 -7.85 -2.05
CA ASN A 140 -4.20 -8.13 -2.42
C ASN A 140 -3.16 -7.17 -1.82
N MET A 141 -3.44 -6.54 -0.65
CA MET A 141 -2.58 -5.51 -0.06
C MET A 141 -1.15 -5.99 0.11
N PHE A 142 -0.94 -7.22 0.58
CA PHE A 142 0.36 -7.84 0.79
C PHE A 142 0.60 -9.07 -0.10
N ALA A 143 -0.14 -9.20 -1.20
CA ALA A 143 0.06 -10.35 -2.08
C ALA A 143 1.49 -10.36 -2.64
N TYR A 144 2.17 -11.51 -2.55
CA TYR A 144 3.58 -11.68 -2.92
C TYR A 144 4.58 -10.80 -2.13
N ALA A 145 4.19 -10.17 -1.02
CA ALA A 145 5.11 -9.50 -0.10
C ALA A 145 5.82 -10.54 0.75
N SER A 146 6.84 -11.17 0.17
CA SER A 146 7.45 -12.40 0.69
C SER A 146 8.15 -12.23 2.05
N ALA A 147 8.62 -11.02 2.37
CA ALA A 147 9.27 -10.73 3.65
C ALA A 147 8.30 -10.25 4.73
N PHE A 148 7.08 -9.84 4.37
CA PHE A 148 6.16 -9.23 5.33
C PHE A 148 5.68 -10.23 6.38
N ASN A 149 5.92 -9.93 7.65
CA ASN A 149 5.49 -10.74 8.80
C ASN A 149 5.35 -9.87 10.08
N GLN A 150 4.79 -8.66 9.97
CA GLN A 150 4.56 -7.80 11.14
C GLN A 150 3.22 -8.09 11.79
N ASP A 151 3.18 -7.90 13.12
CA ASP A 151 1.96 -8.07 13.89
C ASP A 151 0.95 -6.96 13.56
N ILE A 152 -0.15 -7.35 12.94
CA ILE A 152 -1.28 -6.50 12.59
C ILE A 152 -2.60 -7.03 13.21
N GLY A 153 -2.50 -7.90 14.20
CA GLY A 153 -3.65 -8.53 14.85
C GLY A 153 -4.60 -7.54 15.52
N ASP A 154 -4.09 -6.38 15.94
CA ASP A 154 -4.91 -5.34 16.58
C ASP A 154 -5.57 -4.35 15.58
N TRP A 155 -5.40 -4.54 14.27
CA TRP A 155 -6.06 -3.69 13.27
C TRP A 155 -7.59 -3.80 13.33
N ASN A 156 -8.26 -2.65 13.36
CA ASN A 156 -9.72 -2.60 13.21
C ASN A 156 -10.11 -2.67 11.73
N VAL A 157 -10.46 -3.86 11.25
CA VAL A 157 -10.84 -4.12 9.86
C VAL A 157 -12.37 -4.20 9.64
N ALA A 158 -13.17 -3.81 10.62
CA ALA A 158 -14.61 -3.99 10.59
C ALA A 158 -15.34 -3.29 9.42
N LYS A 159 -14.74 -2.25 8.84
CA LYS A 159 -15.27 -1.58 7.62
C LYS A 159 -14.87 -2.24 6.31
N VAL A 160 -13.93 -3.18 6.33
CA VAL A 160 -13.57 -3.92 5.11
C VAL A 160 -14.70 -4.88 4.81
N GLY A 161 -15.55 -4.51 3.87
CA GLY A 161 -16.72 -5.32 3.48
C GLY A 161 -16.37 -6.39 2.44
N PRO A 162 -17.34 -7.21 2.02
CA PRO A 162 -17.16 -8.13 0.91
C PRO A 162 -16.92 -7.38 -0.40
N VAL A 163 -16.34 -8.06 -1.38
CA VAL A 163 -16.24 -7.53 -2.73
C VAL A 163 -17.64 -7.21 -3.25
N ASN A 164 -17.88 -5.96 -3.63
CA ASN A 164 -19.18 -5.56 -4.18
C ASN A 164 -19.39 -6.11 -5.61
N SER A 165 -20.60 -5.96 -6.16
CA SER A 165 -20.96 -6.42 -7.50
C SER A 165 -20.07 -5.86 -8.62
N SER A 166 -19.37 -4.75 -8.38
CA SER A 166 -18.43 -4.13 -9.32
C SER A 166 -16.99 -4.63 -9.13
N GLY A 167 -16.73 -5.60 -8.24
CA GLY A 167 -15.41 -6.15 -7.97
C GLY A 167 -14.52 -5.31 -7.06
N PHE A 168 -15.06 -4.28 -6.40
CA PHE A 168 -14.34 -3.41 -5.47
C PHE A 168 -14.66 -3.75 -4.02
N GLY A 169 -13.71 -3.45 -3.12
CA GLY A 169 -13.82 -3.71 -1.69
C GLY A 169 -13.23 -5.06 -1.27
N GLY A 170 -13.27 -5.35 0.01
CA GLY A 170 -12.87 -6.63 0.58
C GLY A 170 -11.37 -6.78 0.85
N MET A 171 -10.99 -8.03 1.18
CA MET A 171 -9.63 -8.43 1.47
C MET A 171 -9.22 -9.72 0.72
N GLY A 172 -9.82 -9.96 -0.46
CA GLY A 172 -9.46 -11.10 -1.31
C GLY A 172 -7.98 -11.07 -1.66
N GLY A 173 -7.30 -12.22 -1.55
CA GLY A 173 -5.89 -12.35 -1.83
C GLY A 173 -4.97 -11.50 -0.95
N MET A 174 -5.43 -10.97 0.20
CA MET A 174 -4.65 -10.01 1.00
C MET A 174 -3.24 -10.50 1.30
N PHE A 175 -3.08 -11.79 1.61
CA PHE A 175 -1.79 -12.43 1.90
C PHE A 175 -1.44 -13.51 0.88
N TYR A 176 -1.99 -13.45 -0.34
CA TYR A 176 -1.68 -14.43 -1.38
C TYR A 176 -0.17 -14.51 -1.63
N ALA A 177 0.42 -15.69 -1.47
CA ALA A 177 1.86 -15.94 -1.60
C ALA A 177 2.78 -15.01 -0.73
N ALA A 178 2.28 -14.50 0.41
CA ALA A 178 3.08 -13.85 1.44
C ALA A 178 3.76 -14.95 2.29
N THR A 179 4.88 -15.45 1.81
CA THR A 179 5.46 -16.74 2.24
C THR A 179 5.99 -16.77 3.67
N LEU A 180 6.20 -15.64 4.33
CA LEU A 180 6.59 -15.57 5.73
C LEU A 180 5.47 -15.13 6.67
N PHE A 181 4.34 -14.64 6.14
CA PHE A 181 3.28 -14.07 6.97
C PHE A 181 2.53 -15.17 7.74
N ASN A 182 2.62 -15.14 9.07
CA ASN A 182 1.88 -16.03 9.98
C ASN A 182 1.61 -15.35 11.33
N GLN A 183 1.00 -14.16 11.33
CA GLN A 183 0.61 -13.46 12.54
C GLN A 183 -0.82 -13.81 12.96
N ASP A 184 -1.11 -13.66 14.25
CA ASP A 184 -2.42 -13.93 14.83
C ASP A 184 -3.43 -12.85 14.44
N LEU A 185 -4.43 -13.21 13.65
CA LEU A 185 -5.52 -12.36 13.19
C LEU A 185 -6.87 -12.70 13.88
N THR A 186 -6.86 -13.54 14.89
CA THR A 186 -8.08 -14.00 15.56
C THR A 186 -8.89 -12.88 16.22
N LYS A 187 -8.27 -11.74 16.49
CA LYS A 187 -8.93 -10.54 17.03
C LYS A 187 -9.66 -9.70 15.98
N TRP A 188 -9.50 -9.99 14.68
CA TRP A 188 -10.16 -9.20 13.66
C TRP A 188 -11.69 -9.37 13.68
N CYS A 189 -12.39 -8.24 13.78
CA CYS A 189 -13.84 -8.23 13.57
C CYS A 189 -14.13 -8.26 12.06
N VAL A 190 -14.65 -9.37 11.58
CA VAL A 190 -14.95 -9.64 10.16
C VAL A 190 -16.40 -10.05 9.94
N SER A 191 -17.32 -9.50 10.75
CA SER A 191 -18.75 -9.81 10.68
C SER A 191 -19.38 -9.55 9.32
N ASN A 192 -18.80 -8.64 8.53
CA ASN A 192 -19.22 -8.34 7.17
C ASN A 192 -18.70 -9.33 6.13
N GLN A 193 -17.81 -10.25 6.51
CA GLN A 193 -17.20 -11.26 5.63
C GLN A 193 -17.72 -12.63 6.07
N THR A 194 -18.88 -13.05 5.59
CA THR A 194 -19.52 -14.31 6.02
C THR A 194 -18.77 -15.57 5.59
N GLU A 195 -17.85 -15.43 4.65
CA GLU A 195 -17.01 -16.51 4.13
C GLU A 195 -15.57 -16.01 3.95
N GLU A 196 -14.60 -16.94 3.96
CA GLU A 196 -13.22 -16.61 3.67
C GLU A 196 -13.10 -15.98 2.27
N PRO A 197 -12.52 -14.78 2.14
CA PRO A 197 -12.35 -14.14 0.85
C PRO A 197 -11.47 -14.96 -0.08
N ASN A 198 -11.81 -14.96 -1.37
CA ASN A 198 -11.09 -15.73 -2.38
C ASN A 198 -9.56 -15.51 -2.29
N ASN A 199 -8.80 -16.61 -2.18
CA ASN A 199 -7.33 -16.62 -2.13
C ASN A 199 -6.74 -15.79 -0.97
N PHE A 200 -7.48 -15.51 0.11
CA PHE A 200 -7.04 -14.64 1.23
C PHE A 200 -5.60 -14.91 1.64
N ASN A 201 -5.25 -16.18 1.91
CA ASN A 201 -3.91 -16.60 2.32
C ASN A 201 -3.32 -17.73 1.44
N LYS A 202 -3.85 -17.97 0.24
CA LYS A 202 -3.36 -19.06 -0.61
C LYS A 202 -1.84 -18.94 -0.83
N SER A 203 -1.11 -20.01 -0.56
CA SER A 203 0.36 -20.09 -0.68
C SER A 203 1.12 -19.13 0.27
N SER A 204 0.50 -18.63 1.34
CA SER A 204 1.18 -17.96 2.45
C SER A 204 1.56 -18.94 3.55
N ALA A 205 2.29 -18.46 4.58
CA ALA A 205 2.54 -19.23 5.79
C ALA A 205 1.39 -19.16 6.82
N LEU A 206 0.38 -18.31 6.61
CA LEU A 206 -0.72 -18.10 7.55
C LEU A 206 -1.50 -19.39 7.75
N THR A 207 -1.47 -19.92 8.97
CA THR A 207 -2.17 -21.13 9.37
C THR A 207 -3.65 -20.87 9.65
N ASP A 208 -4.48 -21.92 9.63
CA ASP A 208 -5.93 -21.79 9.88
C ASP A 208 -6.24 -21.30 11.30
N GLU A 209 -5.40 -21.68 12.28
CA GLU A 209 -5.54 -21.25 13.69
C GLU A 209 -5.29 -19.75 13.91
N ASN A 210 -4.52 -19.12 13.04
CA ASN A 210 -4.21 -17.68 13.07
C ASN A 210 -5.17 -16.83 12.22
N LYS A 211 -6.15 -17.45 11.56
CA LYS A 211 -7.17 -16.71 10.79
C LYS A 211 -8.27 -16.15 11.71
N PRO A 212 -8.95 -15.07 11.30
CA PRO A 212 -10.17 -14.65 11.97
C PRO A 212 -11.30 -15.67 11.75
N VAL A 213 -12.27 -15.69 12.65
CA VAL A 213 -13.51 -16.48 12.46
C VAL A 213 -14.48 -15.69 11.58
N TRP A 214 -14.57 -16.10 10.32
CA TRP A 214 -15.36 -15.38 9.32
C TRP A 214 -16.83 -15.23 9.72
N GLY A 215 -17.41 -14.06 9.45
CA GLY A 215 -18.78 -13.72 9.80
C GLY A 215 -18.96 -13.31 11.27
N THR A 216 -17.89 -13.17 12.03
CA THR A 216 -17.95 -12.84 13.45
C THR A 216 -17.11 -11.63 13.83
N CYS A 217 -17.35 -11.15 15.06
CA CYS A 217 -16.41 -10.32 15.80
C CYS A 217 -16.02 -11.08 17.06
N PRO A 218 -14.75 -11.05 17.49
CA PRO A 218 -14.39 -11.54 18.80
C PRO A 218 -15.25 -10.84 19.86
N SER A 219 -15.74 -11.61 20.84
CA SER A 219 -16.33 -11.03 22.06
C SER A 219 -15.19 -10.46 22.90
N ASP A 220 -15.30 -9.22 23.35
CA ASP A 220 -14.40 -8.57 24.31
C ASP A 220 -14.26 -9.40 25.59
#